data_eead7575c202b40488517e3bb47a709a
#
_entry.id   eead7575c202b40488517e3bb47a709a
#
_cell.length_a   1.000
_cell.length_b   1.000
_cell.length_c   1.000
_cell.angle_alpha   90.00
_cell.angle_beta   90.00
_cell.angle_gamma   90.00
#
_symmetry.space_group_name_H-M   'P 1'
#
loop_
_entity.id
_entity.type
_entity.pdbx_description
1 polymer ?
#
loop_
_entity_poly.entity_id
_entity_poly.type
_entity_poly.pdbx_seq_one_letter_code
_entity_poly.pdbx_strand_id
1 'polypeptide(L)'
;MIPWHCEQLNFISSLANNRPEFLDPLFLFLNYFDSPYFVMALVPFVWVGFSWRWGLRLFYLIAASVVVNTFFKELVGWPRPCADCPSVGMLCLKSFGFPSGGAQTCMLLGGLLIYTWKTRWAWIVGVSYIALISFSRLYLGVHYPIDVLGGWVLGLGLLWLYVRTIGPIEQFLHRQRLEACLGLSFVLPIALMLATTSPHYFRVDAVAIGIGAYLSLKWGLYLADNRDVRKGVVRGVLAVGLMWVGLVVVRGHLPTPWVYGVLALWLSLGVSPLVRKIVCS
;
A
#
# COMPACT_ATOMS: atom_id res chain seq x y z
N MET A 1 30.36 9.79 0.30
CA MET A 1 29.33 9.87 1.36
C MET A 1 28.89 11.33 1.49
N ILE A 2 27.59 11.60 1.57
CA ILE A 2 27.05 12.96 1.71
C ILE A 2 27.34 13.42 3.16
N PRO A 3 27.86 14.63 3.44
CA PRO A 3 28.32 15.02 4.78
C PRO A 3 27.29 14.81 5.90
N TRP A 4 26.05 15.16 5.67
CA TRP A 4 24.95 14.97 6.65
C TRP A 4 24.55 13.50 6.85
N HIS A 5 24.92 12.58 5.94
CA HIS A 5 24.72 11.14 6.16
C HIS A 5 25.63 10.60 7.27
N CYS A 6 26.81 11.19 7.50
CA CYS A 6 27.70 10.73 8.57
C CYS A 6 27.07 10.88 9.96
N GLU A 7 26.44 12.02 10.24
CA GLU A 7 25.77 12.26 11.53
C GLU A 7 24.57 11.32 11.71
N GLN A 8 23.78 11.16 10.66
CA GLN A 8 22.63 10.26 10.67
C GLN A 8 23.07 8.79 10.77
N LEU A 9 24.18 8.41 10.14
CA LEU A 9 24.76 7.08 10.27
C LEU A 9 25.22 6.81 11.72
N ASN A 10 25.82 7.79 12.39
CA ASN A 10 26.18 7.66 13.80
C ASN A 10 24.95 7.44 14.69
N PHE A 11 23.83 8.13 14.41
CA PHE A 11 22.57 7.90 15.10
C PHE A 11 22.04 6.47 14.86
N ILE A 12 22.00 6.01 13.60
CA ILE A 12 21.53 4.66 13.26
C ILE A 12 22.48 3.59 13.85
N SER A 13 23.79 3.81 13.85
CA SER A 13 24.79 2.91 14.46
C SER A 13 24.60 2.82 15.97
N SER A 14 24.37 3.96 16.65
CA SER A 14 24.08 3.98 18.07
C SER A 14 22.78 3.22 18.38
N LEU A 15 21.74 3.40 17.56
CA LEU A 15 20.48 2.66 17.71
C LEU A 15 20.71 1.16 17.50
N ALA A 16 21.48 0.78 16.48
CA ALA A 16 21.79 -0.62 16.17
C ALA A 16 22.56 -1.33 17.30
N ASN A 17 23.51 -0.65 17.91
CA ASN A 17 24.33 -1.20 18.98
C ASN A 17 23.58 -1.31 20.32
N ASN A 18 22.57 -0.49 20.54
CA ASN A 18 21.80 -0.43 21.80
C ASN A 18 20.38 -1.02 21.67
N ARG A 19 19.99 -1.57 20.51
CA ARG A 19 18.66 -2.16 20.36
C ARG A 19 18.52 -3.44 21.18
N PRO A 20 17.42 -3.59 21.94
CA PRO A 20 17.15 -4.80 22.68
C PRO A 20 16.71 -5.93 21.77
N GLU A 21 17.41 -7.07 21.79
CA GLU A 21 17.14 -8.22 20.91
C GLU A 21 15.69 -8.75 21.03
N PHE A 22 15.06 -8.63 22.21
CA PHE A 22 13.68 -9.08 22.40
C PHE A 22 12.65 -8.27 21.61
N LEU A 23 13.01 -7.07 21.12
CA LEU A 23 12.15 -6.25 20.24
C LEU A 23 12.31 -6.55 18.75
N ASP A 24 13.37 -7.26 18.37
CA ASP A 24 13.66 -7.58 16.97
C ASP A 24 12.49 -8.28 16.26
N PRO A 25 11.83 -9.30 16.85
CA PRO A 25 10.68 -9.94 16.24
C PRO A 25 9.50 -8.98 15.99
N LEU A 26 9.29 -8.03 16.93
CA LEU A 26 8.24 -7.01 16.77
C LEU A 26 8.53 -6.11 15.58
N PHE A 27 9.75 -5.58 15.46
CA PHE A 27 10.08 -4.66 14.37
C PHE A 27 10.21 -5.37 13.02
N LEU A 28 10.63 -6.62 12.99
CA LEU A 28 10.55 -7.47 11.80
C LEU A 28 9.10 -7.72 11.38
N PHE A 29 8.19 -7.95 12.34
CA PHE A 29 6.76 -8.04 12.07
C PHE A 29 6.19 -6.72 11.53
N LEU A 30 6.57 -5.58 12.13
CA LEU A 30 6.12 -4.26 11.66
C LEU A 30 6.59 -3.97 10.23
N ASN A 31 7.71 -4.55 9.78
CA ASN A 31 8.15 -4.46 8.39
C ASN A 31 7.13 -5.04 7.39
N TYR A 32 6.26 -5.94 7.85
CA TYR A 32 5.20 -6.52 7.01
C TYR A 32 4.22 -5.46 6.49
N PHE A 33 4.01 -4.38 7.26
CA PHE A 33 3.15 -3.25 6.88
C PHE A 33 3.72 -2.39 5.74
N ASP A 34 4.99 -2.58 5.37
CA ASP A 34 5.64 -1.98 4.19
C ASP A 34 5.77 -2.98 3.02
N SER A 35 5.07 -4.10 3.09
CA SER A 35 5.16 -5.16 2.09
C SER A 35 3.94 -5.19 1.15
N PRO A 36 4.09 -5.73 -0.07
CA PRO A 36 2.95 -5.98 -0.98
C PRO A 36 1.87 -6.87 -0.36
N TYR A 37 2.24 -7.75 0.57
CA TYR A 37 1.31 -8.63 1.27
C TYR A 37 0.33 -7.88 2.17
N PHE A 38 0.79 -6.76 2.77
CA PHE A 38 -0.10 -5.89 3.55
C PHE A 38 -1.19 -5.28 2.66
N VAL A 39 -0.81 -4.78 1.49
CA VAL A 39 -1.77 -4.23 0.50
C VAL A 39 -2.72 -5.31 0.02
N MET A 40 -2.19 -6.52 -0.24
CA MET A 40 -2.99 -7.68 -0.64
C MET A 40 -3.98 -8.15 0.45
N ALA A 41 -3.72 -7.85 1.71
CA ALA A 41 -4.67 -8.09 2.79
C ALA A 41 -5.63 -6.91 2.97
N LEU A 42 -5.12 -5.69 3.02
CA LEU A 42 -5.90 -4.48 3.32
C LEU A 42 -6.95 -4.16 2.26
N VAL A 43 -6.56 -4.21 0.97
CA VAL A 43 -7.49 -3.86 -0.11
C VAL A 43 -8.68 -4.82 -0.20
N PRO A 44 -8.51 -6.16 -0.21
CA PRO A 44 -9.64 -7.09 -0.18
C PRO A 44 -10.48 -7.00 1.08
N PHE A 45 -9.85 -6.78 2.24
CA PHE A 45 -10.55 -6.59 3.50
C PHE A 45 -11.55 -5.42 3.44
N VAL A 46 -11.12 -4.29 2.90
CA VAL A 46 -11.96 -3.09 2.75
C VAL A 46 -12.97 -3.28 1.60
N TRP A 47 -12.52 -3.80 0.46
CA TRP A 47 -13.33 -3.97 -0.75
C TRP A 47 -14.54 -4.87 -0.53
N VAL A 48 -14.31 -6.07 0.00
CA VAL A 48 -15.34 -7.09 0.17
C VAL A 48 -16.06 -6.95 1.51
N GLY A 49 -15.29 -6.56 2.56
CA GLY A 49 -15.83 -6.41 3.90
C GLY A 49 -16.82 -5.26 4.02
N PHE A 50 -16.45 -4.10 3.48
CA PHE A 50 -17.18 -2.86 3.74
C PHE A 50 -17.74 -2.21 2.47
N SER A 51 -16.86 -1.83 1.53
CA SER A 51 -17.25 -1.13 0.32
C SER A 51 -16.24 -1.35 -0.80
N TRP A 52 -16.72 -1.81 -1.95
CA TRP A 52 -15.89 -1.95 -3.15
C TRP A 52 -15.34 -0.59 -3.63
N ARG A 53 -16.11 0.50 -3.46
CA ARG A 53 -15.66 1.85 -3.80
C ARG A 53 -14.47 2.28 -2.94
N TRP A 54 -14.53 2.05 -1.63
CA TRP A 54 -13.42 2.33 -0.72
C TRP A 54 -12.21 1.44 -1.00
N GLY A 55 -12.41 0.16 -1.30
CA GLY A 55 -11.34 -0.74 -1.71
C GLY A 55 -10.64 -0.28 -2.98
N LEU A 56 -11.40 0.15 -3.98
CA LEU A 56 -10.87 0.67 -5.25
C LEU A 56 -10.09 1.99 -5.04
N ARG A 57 -10.66 2.94 -4.27
CA ARG A 57 -9.97 4.20 -3.90
C ARG A 57 -8.65 3.92 -3.20
N LEU A 58 -8.67 3.02 -2.22
CA LEU A 58 -7.49 2.64 -1.45
C LEU A 58 -6.41 2.04 -2.34
N PHE A 59 -6.79 1.13 -3.24
CA PHE A 59 -5.87 0.54 -4.20
C PHE A 59 -5.19 1.61 -5.07
N TYR A 60 -5.96 2.49 -5.73
CA TYR A 60 -5.40 3.51 -6.60
C TYR A 60 -4.58 4.56 -5.82
N LEU A 61 -4.97 4.88 -4.61
CA LEU A 61 -4.22 5.80 -3.75
C LEU A 61 -2.86 5.23 -3.35
N ILE A 62 -2.81 3.95 -2.96
CA ILE A 62 -1.55 3.25 -2.66
C ILE A 62 -0.70 3.12 -3.93
N ALA A 63 -1.30 2.77 -5.07
CA ALA A 63 -0.58 2.67 -6.33
C ALA A 63 0.03 4.03 -6.74
N ALA A 64 -0.72 5.14 -6.62
CA ALA A 64 -0.20 6.48 -6.85
C ALA A 64 0.94 6.82 -5.88
N SER A 65 0.83 6.41 -4.60
CA SER A 65 1.90 6.57 -3.61
C SER A 65 3.17 5.84 -4.02
N VAL A 66 3.06 4.62 -4.53
CA VAL A 66 4.21 3.84 -5.04
C VAL A 66 4.85 4.52 -6.24
N VAL A 67 4.04 5.07 -7.19
CA VAL A 67 4.57 5.84 -8.33
C VAL A 67 5.44 6.99 -7.87
N VAL A 68 4.87 7.85 -7.01
CA VAL A 68 5.54 9.04 -6.50
C VAL A 68 6.81 8.65 -5.73
N ASN A 69 6.72 7.64 -4.86
CA ASN A 69 7.88 7.16 -4.11
C ASN A 69 9.02 6.69 -5.02
N THR A 70 8.68 5.87 -6.02
CA THR A 70 9.69 5.32 -6.93
C THR A 70 10.31 6.39 -7.81
N PHE A 71 9.50 7.32 -8.31
CA PHE A 71 10.01 8.47 -9.06
C PHE A 71 11.06 9.25 -8.26
N PHE A 72 10.75 9.60 -7.01
CA PHE A 72 11.71 10.32 -6.16
C PHE A 72 12.92 9.48 -5.78
N LYS A 73 12.77 8.15 -5.61
CA LYS A 73 13.90 7.24 -5.38
C LYS A 73 14.89 7.25 -6.54
N GLU A 74 14.40 7.16 -7.77
CA GLU A 74 15.23 7.16 -8.97
C GLU A 74 15.83 8.56 -9.22
N LEU A 75 15.07 9.64 -8.95
CA LEU A 75 15.52 11.01 -9.12
C LEU A 75 16.66 11.38 -8.15
N VAL A 76 16.53 10.99 -6.88
CA VAL A 76 17.46 11.41 -5.81
C VAL A 76 18.63 10.43 -5.66
N GLY A 77 18.40 9.13 -5.79
CA GLY A 77 19.43 8.09 -5.82
C GLY A 77 20.25 7.92 -4.54
N TRP A 78 19.74 8.34 -3.36
CA TRP A 78 20.51 8.26 -2.12
C TRP A 78 20.66 6.83 -1.61
N PRO A 79 21.87 6.46 -1.12
CA PRO A 79 22.11 5.13 -0.58
C PRO A 79 21.36 4.93 0.75
N ARG A 80 21.23 3.67 1.16
CA ARG A 80 20.69 3.29 2.47
C ARG A 80 21.80 3.15 3.51
N PRO A 81 21.48 3.20 4.83
CA PRO A 81 22.49 3.02 5.89
C PRO A 81 23.32 1.74 5.72
N CYS A 82 22.69 0.62 5.34
CA CYS A 82 23.36 -0.66 5.12
C CYS A 82 24.36 -0.65 3.93
N ALA A 83 24.20 0.26 2.96
CA ALA A 83 25.18 0.41 1.86
C ALA A 83 26.45 1.14 2.33
N ASP A 84 26.30 2.07 3.28
CA ASP A 84 27.42 2.81 3.89
C ASP A 84 28.06 2.02 5.04
N CYS A 85 27.28 1.27 5.83
CA CYS A 85 27.75 0.43 6.92
C CYS A 85 26.86 -0.84 7.04
N PRO A 86 27.33 -2.01 6.51
CA PRO A 86 26.52 -3.23 6.48
C PRO A 86 26.07 -3.74 7.86
N SER A 87 26.79 -3.43 8.93
CA SER A 87 26.51 -3.91 10.29
C SER A 87 25.30 -3.25 10.95
N VAL A 88 24.84 -2.10 10.47
CA VAL A 88 23.73 -1.37 11.09
C VAL A 88 22.36 -1.90 10.65
N GLY A 89 22.28 -2.53 9.47
CA GLY A 89 21.02 -2.99 8.89
C GLY A 89 20.68 -4.42 9.30
N MET A 90 19.50 -4.64 9.89
CA MET A 90 18.94 -5.98 10.02
C MET A 90 18.46 -6.52 8.66
N LEU A 91 18.12 -5.62 7.75
CA LEU A 91 17.67 -5.91 6.39
C LEU A 91 18.41 -5.00 5.42
N CYS A 92 18.99 -5.57 4.36
CA CYS A 92 19.61 -4.80 3.29
C CYS A 92 18.75 -4.86 2.02
N LEU A 93 18.05 -3.76 1.76
CA LEU A 93 17.18 -3.62 0.60
C LEU A 93 17.98 -3.03 -0.58
N LYS A 94 17.74 -3.54 -1.79
CA LYS A 94 18.49 -3.14 -3.01
C LYS A 94 18.07 -1.80 -3.61
N SER A 95 16.89 -1.26 -3.22
CA SER A 95 16.40 0.03 -3.74
C SER A 95 17.02 1.21 -2.99
N PHE A 96 16.96 2.42 -3.58
CA PHE A 96 17.43 3.65 -2.94
C PHE A 96 16.74 3.97 -1.60
N GLY A 97 17.42 4.73 -0.74
CA GLY A 97 16.96 5.09 0.59
C GLY A 97 15.84 6.14 0.58
N PHE A 98 16.11 7.29 -0.02
CA PHE A 98 15.21 8.43 -0.01
C PHE A 98 14.19 8.38 -1.17
N PRO A 99 12.92 8.70 -0.92
CA PRO A 99 12.25 8.78 0.39
C PRO A 99 11.83 7.39 0.90
N SER A 100 11.57 7.27 2.21
CA SER A 100 11.08 6.02 2.81
C SER A 100 9.66 5.70 2.37
N GLY A 101 9.48 4.56 1.68
CA GLY A 101 8.17 4.10 1.22
C GLY A 101 7.24 3.72 2.37
N GLY A 102 7.77 3.04 3.39
CA GLY A 102 6.99 2.68 4.58
C GLY A 102 6.52 3.90 5.37
N ALA A 103 7.39 4.91 5.54
CA ALA A 103 7.01 6.17 6.19
C ALA A 103 5.97 6.95 5.37
N GLN A 104 6.09 6.97 4.04
CA GLN A 104 5.13 7.60 3.14
C GLN A 104 3.75 6.91 3.23
N THR A 105 3.73 5.58 3.14
CA THR A 105 2.49 4.80 3.17
C THR A 105 1.81 4.89 4.52
N CYS A 106 2.55 4.79 5.64
CA CYS A 106 1.93 4.89 6.96
C CYS A 106 1.38 6.30 7.24
N MET A 107 2.05 7.36 6.78
CA MET A 107 1.55 8.73 6.87
C MET A 107 0.28 8.90 6.04
N LEU A 108 0.24 8.37 4.83
CA LEU A 108 -0.91 8.43 3.95
C LEU A 108 -2.12 7.68 4.54
N LEU A 109 -1.93 6.43 4.98
CA LEU A 109 -3.01 5.58 5.50
C LEU A 109 -3.46 6.01 6.89
N GLY A 110 -2.54 6.32 7.80
CA GLY A 110 -2.86 6.84 9.13
C GLY A 110 -3.56 8.18 9.06
N GLY A 111 -3.09 9.08 8.19
CA GLY A 111 -3.74 10.36 7.92
C GLY A 111 -5.13 10.20 7.28
N LEU A 112 -5.30 9.25 6.34
CA LEU A 112 -6.59 8.93 5.74
C LEU A 112 -7.59 8.39 6.79
N LEU A 113 -7.12 7.55 7.71
CA LEU A 113 -7.90 7.05 8.83
C LEU A 113 -8.42 8.21 9.70
N ILE A 114 -7.53 9.11 10.11
CA ILE A 114 -7.84 10.28 10.93
C ILE A 114 -8.83 11.19 10.19
N TYR A 115 -8.57 11.50 8.92
CA TYR A 115 -9.42 12.35 8.08
C TYR A 115 -10.83 11.80 7.92
N THR A 116 -10.95 10.46 7.75
CA THR A 116 -12.23 9.80 7.46
C THR A 116 -13.12 9.72 8.70
N TRP A 117 -12.57 9.31 9.85
CA TRP A 117 -13.38 9.08 11.05
C TRP A 117 -13.41 10.24 12.05
N LYS A 118 -12.41 11.09 12.10
CA LYS A 118 -12.33 12.31 12.95
C LYS A 118 -12.62 12.05 14.43
N THR A 119 -12.46 10.82 14.91
CA THR A 119 -12.69 10.41 16.30
C THR A 119 -11.38 10.38 17.08
N ARG A 120 -11.46 10.45 18.42
CA ARG A 120 -10.26 10.28 19.26
C ARG A 120 -9.53 8.97 18.97
N TRP A 121 -10.26 7.88 18.77
CA TRP A 121 -9.67 6.59 18.44
C TRP A 121 -8.95 6.59 17.09
N ALA A 122 -9.51 7.25 16.08
CA ALA A 122 -8.84 7.38 14.79
C ALA A 122 -7.51 8.14 14.92
N TRP A 123 -7.46 9.16 15.76
CA TRP A 123 -6.22 9.88 16.07
C TRP A 123 -5.22 8.99 16.81
N ILE A 124 -5.63 8.29 17.86
CA ILE A 124 -4.74 7.39 18.62
C ILE A 124 -4.17 6.33 17.69
N VAL A 125 -5.03 5.60 16.97
CA VAL A 125 -4.61 4.52 16.09
C VAL A 125 -3.75 5.04 14.92
N GLY A 126 -4.17 6.12 14.27
CA GLY A 126 -3.46 6.70 13.13
C GLY A 126 -2.08 7.22 13.49
N VAL A 127 -1.97 7.99 14.58
CA VAL A 127 -0.68 8.52 15.04
C VAL A 127 0.23 7.40 15.54
N SER A 128 -0.31 6.43 16.29
CA SER A 128 0.47 5.26 16.74
C SER A 128 0.99 4.44 15.57
N TYR A 129 0.17 4.21 14.55
CA TYR A 129 0.56 3.53 13.33
C TYR A 129 1.69 4.26 12.60
N ILE A 130 1.56 5.57 12.40
CA ILE A 130 2.59 6.41 11.79
C ILE A 130 3.90 6.33 12.60
N ALA A 131 3.83 6.51 13.91
CA ALA A 131 5.01 6.49 14.77
C ALA A 131 5.71 5.13 14.78
N LEU A 132 4.96 4.04 14.97
CA LEU A 132 5.52 2.68 15.05
C LEU A 132 6.15 2.24 13.72
N ILE A 133 5.46 2.45 12.60
CA ILE A 133 6.02 2.08 11.29
C ILE A 133 7.23 2.95 10.95
N SER A 134 7.17 4.26 11.18
CA SER A 134 8.30 5.15 10.92
C SER A 134 9.52 4.79 11.78
N PHE A 135 9.32 4.55 13.07
CA PHE A 135 10.39 4.14 13.97
C PHE A 135 10.96 2.77 13.57
N SER A 136 10.12 1.84 13.13
CA SER A 136 10.59 0.55 12.64
C SER A 136 11.62 0.67 11.50
N ARG A 137 11.50 1.71 10.66
CA ARG A 137 12.46 1.94 9.55
C ARG A 137 13.86 2.29 10.09
N LEU A 138 13.91 3.10 11.14
CA LEU A 138 15.16 3.48 11.81
C LEU A 138 15.73 2.30 12.60
N TYR A 139 14.89 1.62 13.37
CA TYR A 139 15.27 0.46 14.17
C TYR A 139 15.89 -0.66 13.33
N LEU A 140 15.29 -0.97 12.18
CA LEU A 140 15.79 -1.99 11.26
C LEU A 140 17.04 -1.55 10.47
N GLY A 141 17.46 -0.28 10.59
CA GLY A 141 18.60 0.27 9.88
C GLY A 141 18.41 0.35 8.35
N VAL A 142 17.16 0.40 7.87
CA VAL A 142 16.84 0.41 6.43
C VAL A 142 16.73 1.82 5.86
N HIS A 143 16.59 2.86 6.70
CA HIS A 143 16.45 4.25 6.30
C HIS A 143 17.13 5.20 7.27
N TYR A 144 17.59 6.33 6.73
CA TYR A 144 18.01 7.49 7.51
C TYR A 144 16.80 8.29 8.02
N PRO A 145 16.94 9.09 9.12
CA PRO A 145 15.89 9.99 9.59
C PRO A 145 15.34 10.92 8.49
N ILE A 146 16.19 11.44 7.64
CA ILE A 146 15.78 12.31 6.51
C ILE A 146 14.88 11.56 5.51
N ASP A 147 15.12 10.27 5.27
CA ASP A 147 14.29 9.45 4.39
C ASP A 147 12.87 9.33 4.93
N VAL A 148 12.76 9.19 6.26
CA VAL A 148 11.46 9.11 6.97
C VAL A 148 10.73 10.44 6.87
N LEU A 149 11.40 11.56 7.11
CA LEU A 149 10.82 12.90 6.97
C LEU A 149 10.36 13.16 5.53
N GLY A 150 11.18 12.80 4.53
CA GLY A 150 10.80 12.87 3.12
C GLY A 150 9.56 12.04 2.81
N GLY A 151 9.48 10.83 3.38
CA GLY A 151 8.30 9.97 3.29
C GLY A 151 7.04 10.64 3.87
N TRP A 152 7.14 11.27 5.05
CA TRP A 152 6.02 11.99 5.68
C TRP A 152 5.55 13.17 4.83
N VAL A 153 6.46 13.97 4.31
CA VAL A 153 6.12 15.11 3.44
C VAL A 153 5.35 14.64 2.21
N LEU A 154 5.83 13.60 1.54
CA LEU A 154 5.16 13.06 0.37
C LEU A 154 3.82 12.40 0.71
N GLY A 155 3.75 11.67 1.83
CA GLY A 155 2.51 11.05 2.30
C GLY A 155 1.42 12.07 2.63
N LEU A 156 1.78 13.17 3.33
CA LEU A 156 0.89 14.28 3.60
C LEU A 156 0.46 15.02 2.33
N GLY A 157 1.40 15.26 1.40
CA GLY A 157 1.11 15.89 0.12
C GLY A 157 0.10 15.07 -0.70
N LEU A 158 0.29 13.76 -0.77
CA LEU A 158 -0.64 12.84 -1.43
C LEU A 158 -2.02 12.80 -0.74
N LEU A 159 -2.06 12.79 0.58
CA LEU A 159 -3.31 12.85 1.33
C LEU A 159 -4.06 14.16 1.05
N TRP A 160 -3.34 15.29 1.09
CA TRP A 160 -3.91 16.59 0.79
C TRP A 160 -4.48 16.62 -0.64
N LEU A 161 -3.72 16.14 -1.62
CA LEU A 161 -4.16 16.05 -3.01
C LEU A 161 -5.40 15.17 -3.13
N TYR A 162 -5.38 13.98 -2.53
CA TYR A 162 -6.53 13.06 -2.52
C TYR A 162 -7.78 13.72 -1.96
N VAL A 163 -7.69 14.35 -0.80
CA VAL A 163 -8.84 15.03 -0.17
C VAL A 163 -9.42 16.13 -1.05
N ARG A 164 -8.57 16.85 -1.78
CA ARG A 164 -8.99 17.93 -2.67
C ARG A 164 -9.60 17.45 -3.99
N THR A 165 -9.15 16.30 -4.48
CA THR A 165 -9.47 15.86 -5.85
C THR A 165 -10.48 14.71 -5.90
N ILE A 166 -10.65 13.92 -4.84
CA ILE A 166 -11.51 12.73 -4.88
C ILE A 166 -12.97 13.06 -5.23
N GLY A 167 -13.55 14.12 -4.64
CA GLY A 167 -14.92 14.54 -4.91
C GLY A 167 -15.12 14.95 -6.37
N PRO A 168 -14.35 15.92 -6.92
CA PRO A 168 -14.37 16.25 -8.34
C PRO A 168 -14.15 15.07 -9.27
N ILE A 169 -13.18 14.18 -8.97
CA ILE A 169 -12.91 12.99 -9.78
C ILE A 169 -14.14 12.07 -9.81
N GLU A 170 -14.76 11.82 -8.68
CA GLU A 170 -15.95 10.95 -8.63
C GLU A 170 -17.13 11.56 -9.36
N GLN A 171 -17.38 12.85 -9.19
CA GLN A 171 -18.42 13.56 -9.95
C GLN A 171 -18.17 13.48 -11.47
N PHE A 172 -16.91 13.60 -11.89
CA PHE A 172 -16.53 13.41 -13.28
C PHE A 172 -16.80 11.98 -13.75
N LEU A 173 -16.33 10.96 -13.00
CA LEU A 173 -16.51 9.55 -13.33
C LEU A 173 -17.98 9.13 -13.37
N HIS A 174 -18.82 9.66 -12.47
CA HIS A 174 -20.26 9.39 -12.48
C HIS A 174 -20.99 9.87 -13.73
N ARG A 175 -20.43 10.86 -14.43
CA ARG A 175 -20.97 11.37 -15.69
C ARG A 175 -20.48 10.60 -16.91
N GLN A 176 -19.47 9.72 -16.75
CA GLN A 176 -18.89 8.96 -17.85
C GLN A 176 -19.62 7.63 -18.03
N ARG A 177 -19.54 7.11 -19.27
CA ARG A 177 -19.93 5.74 -19.56
C ARG A 177 -18.95 4.77 -18.91
N LEU A 178 -19.40 3.57 -18.57
CA LEU A 178 -18.57 2.55 -17.90
C LEU A 178 -17.31 2.20 -18.71
N GLU A 179 -17.42 2.19 -20.05
CA GLU A 179 -16.29 1.94 -20.97
C GLU A 179 -15.22 3.05 -20.90
N ALA A 180 -15.66 4.31 -20.74
CA ALA A 180 -14.74 5.43 -20.55
C ALA A 180 -14.04 5.35 -19.18
N CYS A 181 -14.73 4.92 -18.15
CA CYS A 181 -14.12 4.66 -16.83
C CYS A 181 -13.06 3.55 -16.91
N LEU A 182 -13.29 2.50 -17.70
CA LEU A 182 -12.27 1.48 -17.98
C LEU A 182 -11.04 2.10 -18.64
N GLY A 183 -11.21 2.93 -19.68
CA GLY A 183 -10.10 3.64 -20.34
C GLY A 183 -9.31 4.50 -19.34
N LEU A 184 -9.97 5.24 -18.49
CA LEU A 184 -9.35 6.07 -17.46
C LEU A 184 -8.57 5.25 -16.41
N SER A 185 -8.97 4.01 -16.14
CA SER A 185 -8.27 3.13 -15.21
C SER A 185 -6.85 2.77 -15.67
N PHE A 186 -6.54 2.90 -16.96
CA PHE A 186 -5.20 2.67 -17.51
C PHE A 186 -4.25 3.86 -17.36
N VAL A 187 -4.76 5.05 -17.00
CA VAL A 187 -3.90 6.25 -16.87
C VAL A 187 -2.80 6.04 -15.83
N LEU A 188 -3.13 5.49 -14.67
CA LEU A 188 -2.14 5.24 -13.62
C LEU A 188 -1.10 4.16 -14.00
N PRO A 189 -1.47 2.98 -14.53
CA PRO A 189 -0.49 2.02 -15.06
C PRO A 189 0.44 2.62 -16.13
N ILE A 190 -0.11 3.42 -17.04
CA ILE A 190 0.70 4.09 -18.06
C ILE A 190 1.65 5.11 -17.43
N ALA A 191 1.16 5.92 -16.48
CA ALA A 191 2.01 6.84 -15.74
C ALA A 191 3.15 6.12 -15.00
N LEU A 192 2.87 4.96 -14.39
CA LEU A 192 3.87 4.07 -13.79
C LEU A 192 4.92 3.59 -14.80
N MET A 193 4.48 3.23 -16.00
CA MET A 193 5.40 2.79 -17.06
C MET A 193 6.32 3.91 -17.55
N LEU A 194 5.81 5.13 -17.57
CA LEU A 194 6.59 6.30 -18.04
C LEU A 194 7.49 6.88 -16.95
N ALA A 195 7.08 6.79 -15.68
CA ALA A 195 7.79 7.39 -14.56
C ALA A 195 8.95 6.54 -14.01
N THR A 196 9.03 5.25 -14.34
CA THR A 196 10.01 4.35 -13.73
C THR A 196 10.55 3.33 -14.72
N THR A 197 11.86 3.08 -14.66
CA THR A 197 12.52 2.01 -15.43
C THR A 197 12.44 0.65 -14.73
N SER A 198 12.21 0.66 -13.42
CA SER A 198 12.17 -0.57 -12.61
C SER A 198 10.93 -1.43 -12.90
N PRO A 199 11.06 -2.76 -12.94
CA PRO A 199 9.92 -3.67 -13.11
C PRO A 199 9.06 -3.66 -11.84
N HIS A 200 7.99 -2.86 -11.82
CA HIS A 200 7.05 -2.82 -10.72
C HIS A 200 5.86 -3.73 -10.95
N TYR A 201 5.60 -4.60 -10.01
CA TYR A 201 4.47 -5.52 -10.00
C TYR A 201 3.12 -4.78 -10.09
N PHE A 202 3.04 -3.57 -9.54
CA PHE A 202 1.85 -2.72 -9.57
C PHE A 202 1.36 -2.32 -10.97
N ARG A 203 2.16 -2.50 -12.02
CA ARG A 203 1.73 -2.20 -13.40
C ARG A 203 0.64 -3.16 -13.86
N VAL A 204 0.89 -4.45 -13.66
CA VAL A 204 -0.04 -5.52 -14.05
C VAL A 204 -1.27 -5.52 -13.15
N ASP A 205 -1.07 -5.31 -11.85
CA ASP A 205 -2.14 -5.24 -10.85
C ASP A 205 -3.12 -4.10 -11.15
N ALA A 206 -2.59 -2.90 -11.46
CA ALA A 206 -3.42 -1.74 -11.73
C ALA A 206 -4.27 -1.90 -12.99
N VAL A 207 -3.72 -2.54 -14.04
CA VAL A 207 -4.48 -2.93 -15.24
C VAL A 207 -5.55 -3.96 -14.88
N ALA A 208 -5.16 -5.02 -14.17
CA ALA A 208 -6.04 -6.12 -13.82
C ALA A 208 -7.19 -5.68 -12.89
N ILE A 209 -6.92 -4.80 -11.91
CA ILE A 209 -7.97 -4.27 -11.02
C ILE A 209 -8.97 -3.41 -11.79
N GLY A 210 -8.52 -2.61 -12.75
CA GLY A 210 -9.39 -1.79 -13.61
C GLY A 210 -10.33 -2.66 -14.46
N ILE A 211 -9.78 -3.68 -15.12
CA ILE A 211 -10.55 -4.64 -15.92
C ILE A 211 -11.53 -5.41 -15.00
N GLY A 212 -11.04 -5.92 -13.87
CA GLY A 212 -11.85 -6.68 -12.93
C GLY A 212 -12.97 -5.87 -12.33
N ALA A 213 -12.74 -4.61 -11.96
CA ALA A 213 -13.77 -3.71 -11.47
C ALA A 213 -14.84 -3.42 -12.54
N TYR A 214 -14.41 -3.15 -13.78
CA TYR A 214 -15.31 -2.97 -14.92
C TYR A 214 -16.23 -4.18 -15.12
N LEU A 215 -15.65 -5.37 -15.21
CA LEU A 215 -16.42 -6.61 -15.42
C LEU A 215 -17.32 -6.92 -14.24
N SER A 216 -16.84 -6.69 -13.00
CA SER A 216 -17.64 -6.88 -11.79
C SER A 216 -18.86 -5.94 -11.75
N LEU A 217 -18.69 -4.69 -12.18
CA LEU A 217 -19.81 -3.75 -12.30
C LEU A 217 -20.78 -4.14 -13.41
N LYS A 218 -20.25 -4.49 -14.58
CA LYS A 218 -21.05 -4.89 -15.76
C LYS A 218 -21.90 -6.12 -15.51
N TRP A 219 -21.40 -7.08 -14.73
CA TRP A 219 -22.08 -8.34 -14.41
C TRP A 219 -22.77 -8.37 -13.03
N GLY A 220 -22.73 -7.27 -12.28
CA GLY A 220 -23.35 -7.18 -10.96
C GLY A 220 -22.74 -8.11 -9.91
N LEU A 221 -21.45 -8.42 -10.01
CA LEU A 221 -20.73 -9.36 -9.14
C LEU A 221 -20.25 -8.73 -7.83
N TYR A 222 -20.32 -7.41 -7.70
CA TYR A 222 -19.88 -6.70 -6.51
C TYR A 222 -20.85 -6.93 -5.33
N LEU A 223 -20.29 -6.82 -4.12
CA LEU A 223 -21.10 -6.81 -2.90
C LEU A 223 -21.57 -5.38 -2.60
N ALA A 224 -22.82 -5.28 -2.15
CA ALA A 224 -23.36 -4.02 -1.66
C ALA A 224 -22.56 -3.52 -0.44
N ASP A 225 -22.46 -2.19 -0.32
CA ASP A 225 -21.80 -1.55 0.81
C ASP A 225 -22.40 -2.03 2.13
N ASN A 226 -21.54 -2.35 3.09
CA ASN A 226 -21.94 -2.90 4.37
C ASN A 226 -21.57 -1.92 5.51
N ARG A 227 -22.58 -1.56 6.31
CA ARG A 227 -22.40 -0.69 7.49
C ARG A 227 -22.28 -1.47 8.80
N ASP A 228 -22.64 -2.75 8.82
CA ASP A 228 -22.49 -3.62 9.98
C ASP A 228 -21.02 -4.05 10.13
N VAL A 229 -20.38 -3.57 11.17
CA VAL A 229 -18.96 -3.83 11.44
C VAL A 229 -18.66 -5.32 11.59
N ARG A 230 -19.53 -6.08 12.29
CA ARG A 230 -19.32 -7.52 12.50
C ARG A 230 -19.36 -8.28 11.18
N LYS A 231 -20.41 -8.05 10.38
CA LYS A 231 -20.52 -8.64 9.04
C LYS A 231 -19.38 -8.20 8.14
N GLY A 232 -18.97 -6.93 8.23
CA GLY A 232 -17.85 -6.38 7.49
C GLY A 232 -16.53 -7.09 7.81
N VAL A 233 -16.23 -7.30 9.08
CA VAL A 233 -15.02 -8.01 9.52
C VAL A 233 -15.05 -9.46 9.02
N VAL A 234 -16.17 -10.18 9.18
CA VAL A 234 -16.29 -11.58 8.70
C VAL A 234 -16.06 -11.67 7.19
N ARG A 235 -16.72 -10.81 6.40
CA ARG A 235 -16.53 -10.75 4.94
C ARG A 235 -15.08 -10.42 4.57
N GLY A 236 -14.47 -9.45 5.26
CA GLY A 236 -13.11 -9.03 5.04
C GLY A 236 -12.09 -10.13 5.33
N VAL A 237 -12.24 -10.83 6.46
CA VAL A 237 -11.38 -11.97 6.84
C VAL A 237 -11.50 -13.12 5.83
N LEU A 238 -12.72 -13.46 5.41
CA LEU A 238 -12.95 -14.46 4.37
C LEU A 238 -12.29 -14.05 3.05
N ALA A 239 -12.42 -12.78 2.67
CA ALA A 239 -11.80 -12.28 1.44
C ALA A 239 -10.28 -12.40 1.50
N VAL A 240 -9.65 -12.01 2.60
CA VAL A 240 -8.20 -12.16 2.80
C VAL A 240 -7.80 -13.63 2.73
N GLY A 241 -8.51 -14.53 3.39
CA GLY A 241 -8.26 -15.97 3.33
C GLY A 241 -8.31 -16.52 1.89
N LEU A 242 -9.34 -16.16 1.13
CA LEU A 242 -9.49 -16.56 -0.28
C LEU A 242 -8.40 -15.96 -1.17
N MET A 243 -7.91 -14.76 -0.89
CA MET A 243 -6.76 -14.17 -1.58
C MET A 243 -5.48 -14.96 -1.30
N TRP A 244 -5.24 -15.37 -0.04
CA TRP A 244 -4.08 -16.18 0.30
C TRP A 244 -4.13 -17.57 -0.32
N VAL A 245 -5.30 -18.22 -0.36
CA VAL A 245 -5.48 -19.48 -1.10
C VAL A 245 -5.16 -19.27 -2.58
N GLY A 246 -5.68 -18.21 -3.21
CA GLY A 246 -5.35 -17.85 -4.58
C GLY A 246 -3.84 -17.66 -4.80
N LEU A 247 -3.17 -16.96 -3.87
CA LEU A 247 -1.72 -16.75 -3.93
C LEU A 247 -0.94 -18.08 -3.90
N VAL A 248 -1.28 -18.98 -2.99
CA VAL A 248 -0.64 -20.30 -2.89
C VAL A 248 -0.80 -21.10 -4.17
N VAL A 249 -2.02 -21.11 -4.74
CA VAL A 249 -2.32 -21.83 -5.97
C VAL A 249 -1.53 -21.27 -7.16
N VAL A 250 -1.47 -19.94 -7.32
CA VAL A 250 -0.93 -19.30 -8.53
C VAL A 250 0.58 -19.13 -8.48
N ARG A 251 1.17 -18.95 -7.28
CA ARG A 251 2.60 -18.61 -7.10
C ARG A 251 3.57 -19.66 -7.68
N GLY A 252 3.19 -20.93 -7.72
CA GLY A 252 4.00 -22.00 -8.28
C GLY A 252 3.97 -22.12 -9.81
N HIS A 253 3.03 -21.42 -10.47
CA HIS A 253 2.72 -21.62 -11.89
C HIS A 253 3.01 -20.42 -12.77
N LEU A 254 3.15 -19.21 -12.22
CA LEU A 254 3.32 -17.98 -12.99
C LEU A 254 4.51 -17.15 -12.51
N PRO A 255 5.15 -16.38 -13.43
CA PRO A 255 6.11 -15.34 -13.03
C PRO A 255 5.46 -14.29 -12.11
N THR A 256 6.23 -13.77 -11.16
CA THR A 256 5.73 -12.89 -10.09
C THR A 256 4.81 -11.73 -10.54
N PRO A 257 5.09 -10.99 -11.64
CA PRO A 257 4.19 -9.93 -12.08
C PRO A 257 2.79 -10.41 -12.42
N TRP A 258 2.68 -11.57 -13.06
CA TRP A 258 1.39 -12.15 -13.46
C TRP A 258 0.60 -12.72 -12.28
N VAL A 259 1.30 -13.19 -11.23
CA VAL A 259 0.65 -13.66 -9.99
C VAL A 259 -0.24 -12.57 -9.42
N TYR A 260 0.28 -11.37 -9.25
CA TYR A 260 -0.49 -10.24 -8.69
C TYR A 260 -1.63 -9.82 -9.61
N GLY A 261 -1.41 -9.78 -10.93
CA GLY A 261 -2.48 -9.48 -11.88
C GLY A 261 -3.65 -10.48 -11.84
N VAL A 262 -3.33 -11.78 -11.76
CA VAL A 262 -4.36 -12.83 -11.58
C VAL A 262 -5.10 -12.66 -10.26
N LEU A 263 -4.38 -12.35 -9.16
CA LEU A 263 -5.00 -12.09 -7.86
C LEU A 263 -5.91 -10.85 -7.87
N ALA A 264 -5.55 -9.80 -8.61
CA ALA A 264 -6.38 -8.62 -8.77
C ALA A 264 -7.70 -8.94 -9.51
N LEU A 265 -7.65 -9.76 -10.56
CA LEU A 265 -8.84 -10.29 -11.22
C LEU A 265 -9.64 -11.23 -10.30
N TRP A 266 -8.95 -12.09 -9.55
CA TRP A 266 -9.56 -13.00 -8.59
C TRP A 266 -10.34 -12.25 -7.50
N LEU A 267 -9.81 -11.15 -6.98
CA LEU A 267 -10.50 -10.30 -6.00
C LEU A 267 -11.87 -9.84 -6.52
N SER A 268 -11.91 -9.32 -7.72
CA SER A 268 -13.12 -8.69 -8.28
C SER A 268 -14.12 -9.69 -8.84
N LEU A 269 -13.65 -10.76 -9.52
CA LEU A 269 -14.49 -11.70 -10.26
C LEU A 269 -14.74 -13.00 -9.51
N GLY A 270 -13.89 -13.41 -8.58
CA GLY A 270 -13.98 -14.65 -7.83
C GLY A 270 -14.34 -14.45 -6.36
N VAL A 271 -13.52 -13.71 -5.62
CA VAL A 271 -13.67 -13.55 -4.16
C VAL A 271 -14.99 -12.87 -3.79
N SER A 272 -15.34 -11.76 -4.47
CA SER A 272 -16.59 -11.04 -4.16
C SER A 272 -17.84 -11.90 -4.33
N PRO A 273 -18.06 -12.63 -5.44
CA PRO A 273 -19.20 -13.52 -5.59
C PRO A 273 -19.20 -14.72 -4.62
N LEU A 274 -18.01 -15.29 -4.31
CA LEU A 274 -17.89 -16.40 -3.37
C LEU A 274 -18.28 -15.98 -1.96
N VAL A 275 -17.77 -14.85 -1.46
CA VAL A 275 -18.14 -14.32 -0.15
C VAL A 275 -19.63 -13.99 -0.10
N ARG A 276 -20.22 -13.47 -1.21
CA ARG A 276 -21.67 -13.25 -1.31
C ARG A 276 -22.45 -14.55 -1.11
N LYS A 277 -22.03 -15.64 -1.74
CA LYS A 277 -22.68 -16.94 -1.56
C LYS A 277 -22.57 -17.47 -0.13
N ILE A 278 -21.40 -17.33 0.51
CA ILE A 278 -21.16 -17.86 1.87
C ILE A 278 -21.92 -17.08 2.95
N VAL A 279 -22.05 -15.75 2.81
CA VAL A 279 -22.55 -14.88 3.88
C VAL A 279 -24.01 -14.44 3.66
N CYS A 280 -24.53 -14.54 2.43
CA CYS A 280 -25.89 -14.12 2.08
C CYS A 280 -26.81 -15.31 1.72
N SER A 281 -26.26 -16.53 1.78
CA SER A 281 -27.09 -17.79 1.84
C SER A 281 -27.51 -18.08 3.28
#